data_3cd543d3fde4ef8525489754d11d543d
#
_entry.id   3cd543d3fde4ef8525489754d11d543d
#
_cell.length_a   1.000
_cell.length_b   1.000
_cell.length_c   1.000
_cell.angle_alpha   90.00
_cell.angle_beta   90.00
_cell.angle_gamma   90.00
#
_symmetry.space_group_name_H-M   'P 1'
#
loop_
_entity.id
_entity.type
_entity.pdbx_description
1 polymer ?
#
loop_
_entity_poly.entity_id
_entity_poly.type
_entity_poly.pdbx_seq_one_letter_code
_entity_poly.pdbx_strand_id
1 'polypeptide(L)'
;MPDTDVLFEVRTPLGFSVRVTRARWELITITKHPMIAGRESSVRLALEIPDEVRQIRSDPDVLLFYKAEEARRWVCAVTKRAPDEAFLVTAYPTDAIKEGIRIWPN
;
A
#
# COMPACT_ATOMS: atom_id res chain seq x y z
N MET A 1 -15.74 -4.39 -17.97
CA MET A 1 -15.52 -3.60 -16.78
C MET A 1 -14.24 -4.06 -16.11
N PRO A 2 -13.15 -3.52 -16.55
CA PRO A 2 -11.85 -3.95 -16.03
C PRO A 2 -11.71 -3.72 -14.55
N ASP A 3 -12.36 -2.68 -14.00
CA ASP A 3 -12.19 -2.34 -12.59
C ASP A 3 -12.96 -3.24 -11.64
N THR A 4 -13.75 -4.18 -12.18
CA THR A 4 -14.48 -5.09 -11.32
C THR A 4 -13.70 -6.35 -10.97
N ASP A 5 -12.56 -6.58 -11.63
CA ASP A 5 -11.74 -7.76 -11.35
C ASP A 5 -10.82 -7.48 -10.18
N VAL A 6 -11.33 -7.65 -8.98
CA VAL A 6 -10.61 -7.37 -7.74
C VAL A 6 -9.73 -8.54 -7.38
N LEU A 7 -8.44 -8.28 -7.23
CA LEU A 7 -7.48 -9.30 -6.79
C LEU A 7 -7.64 -9.56 -5.30
N PHE A 8 -7.68 -8.49 -4.50
CA PHE A 8 -8.02 -8.59 -3.09
C PHE A 8 -8.47 -7.24 -2.56
N GLU A 9 -9.15 -7.29 -1.43
CA GLU A 9 -9.56 -6.09 -0.71
C GLU A 9 -9.28 -6.33 0.76
N VAL A 10 -8.74 -5.32 1.45
CA VAL A 10 -8.30 -5.49 2.82
C VAL A 10 -8.65 -4.28 3.66
N ARG A 11 -9.09 -4.52 4.90
CA ARG A 11 -9.43 -3.48 5.86
C ARG A 11 -8.16 -3.02 6.57
N THR A 12 -7.94 -1.71 6.60
CA THR A 12 -6.79 -1.14 7.28
C THR A 12 -7.15 -0.78 8.73
N PRO A 13 -6.15 -0.56 9.60
CA PRO A 13 -6.43 -0.12 10.97
C PRO A 13 -6.96 1.31 11.06
N LEU A 14 -6.96 2.04 9.95
CA LEU A 14 -7.47 3.41 9.93
C LEU A 14 -8.97 3.49 9.66
N GLY A 15 -9.63 2.34 9.54
CA GLY A 15 -11.08 2.31 9.43
C GLY A 15 -11.63 2.33 8.01
N PHE A 16 -10.79 2.15 7.00
CA PHE A 16 -11.26 2.04 5.63
C PHE A 16 -10.62 0.82 4.94
N SER A 17 -11.22 0.40 3.85
CA SER A 17 -10.73 -0.72 3.06
C SER A 17 -9.99 -0.22 1.82
N VAL A 18 -8.98 -0.99 1.41
CA VAL A 18 -8.21 -0.72 0.20
C VAL A 18 -8.48 -1.83 -0.78
N ARG A 19 -8.85 -1.44 -1.99
CA ARG A 19 -9.12 -2.37 -3.07
C ARG A 19 -7.94 -2.41 -4.03
N VAL A 20 -7.54 -3.63 -4.40
CA VAL A 20 -6.46 -3.85 -5.36
C VAL A 20 -7.02 -4.66 -6.52
N THR A 21 -7.06 -4.06 -7.70
CA THR A 21 -7.52 -4.75 -8.89
C THR A 21 -6.38 -5.51 -9.52
N ARG A 22 -6.73 -6.55 -10.29
CA ARG A 22 -5.76 -7.35 -11.03
C ARG A 22 -4.98 -6.47 -12.01
N ALA A 23 -5.68 -5.57 -12.69
CA ALA A 23 -5.06 -4.66 -13.64
C ALA A 23 -4.04 -3.73 -12.99
N ARG A 24 -4.35 -3.21 -11.80
CA ARG A 24 -3.43 -2.36 -11.07
C ARG A 24 -2.20 -3.14 -10.61
N TRP A 25 -2.42 -4.35 -10.11
CA TRP A 25 -1.31 -5.20 -9.67
C TRP A 25 -0.36 -5.52 -10.82
N GLU A 26 -0.90 -5.81 -12.00
CA GLU A 26 -0.08 -6.06 -13.17
C GLU A 26 0.71 -4.82 -13.58
N LEU A 27 0.09 -3.65 -13.53
CA LEU A 27 0.80 -2.41 -13.83
C LEU A 27 1.98 -2.20 -12.88
N ILE A 28 1.77 -2.43 -11.60
CA ILE A 28 2.82 -2.27 -10.60
C ILE A 28 3.96 -3.25 -10.85
N THR A 29 3.63 -4.53 -11.03
CA THR A 29 4.64 -5.58 -11.10
C THR A 29 5.38 -5.64 -12.41
N ILE A 30 4.76 -5.20 -13.50
CA ILE A 30 5.39 -5.22 -14.81
C ILE A 30 6.15 -3.93 -15.07
N THR A 31 5.57 -2.79 -14.72
CA THR A 31 6.08 -1.50 -15.14
C THR A 31 6.82 -0.73 -14.05
N LYS A 32 6.25 -0.69 -12.83
CA LYS A 32 6.77 0.20 -11.77
C LYS A 32 7.81 -0.47 -10.89
N HIS A 33 7.47 -1.61 -10.31
CA HIS A 33 8.31 -2.27 -9.31
C HIS A 33 8.27 -3.78 -9.50
N PRO A 34 9.02 -4.30 -10.49
CA PRO A 34 8.99 -5.74 -10.78
C PRO A 34 9.36 -6.62 -9.59
N MET A 35 10.16 -6.10 -8.66
CA MET A 35 10.60 -6.90 -7.51
C MET A 35 9.48 -7.19 -6.51
N ILE A 36 8.30 -6.56 -6.68
CA ILE A 36 7.16 -6.85 -5.82
C ILE A 36 6.29 -7.98 -6.40
N ALA A 37 6.60 -8.45 -7.61
CA ALA A 37 5.84 -9.53 -8.26
C ALA A 37 5.85 -10.76 -7.38
N GLY A 38 4.68 -11.41 -7.24
CA GLY A 38 4.53 -12.59 -6.41
C GLY A 38 4.44 -12.31 -4.94
N ARG A 39 4.45 -11.04 -4.53
CA ARG A 39 4.47 -10.65 -3.12
C ARG A 39 3.14 -10.06 -2.66
N GLU A 40 2.05 -10.56 -3.20
CA GLU A 40 0.71 -10.12 -2.84
C GLU A 40 0.45 -10.21 -1.35
N SER A 41 0.88 -11.29 -0.72
CA SER A 41 0.68 -11.49 0.72
C SER A 41 1.41 -10.43 1.54
N SER A 42 2.61 -10.05 1.13
CA SER A 42 3.38 -9.03 1.84
C SER A 42 2.69 -7.66 1.76
N VAL A 43 2.17 -7.31 0.59
CA VAL A 43 1.46 -6.06 0.41
C VAL A 43 0.16 -6.06 1.19
N ARG A 44 -0.55 -7.18 1.18
CA ARG A 44 -1.79 -7.32 1.95
C ARG A 44 -1.54 -7.14 3.44
N LEU A 45 -0.48 -7.74 3.97
CA LEU A 45 -0.13 -7.58 5.39
C LEU A 45 0.25 -6.13 5.72
N ALA A 46 0.95 -5.46 4.81
CA ALA A 46 1.29 -4.05 5.03
C ALA A 46 0.04 -3.19 5.18
N LEU A 47 -1.01 -3.49 4.42
CA LEU A 47 -2.26 -2.75 4.51
C LEU A 47 -3.09 -3.15 5.73
N GLU A 48 -3.08 -4.42 6.09
CA GLU A 48 -3.92 -4.95 7.15
C GLU A 48 -3.35 -4.72 8.55
N ILE A 49 -2.06 -5.00 8.71
CA ILE A 49 -1.38 -4.88 10.00
C ILE A 49 -0.03 -4.17 9.84
N PRO A 50 -0.05 -2.91 9.39
CA PRO A 50 1.20 -2.17 9.19
C PRO A 50 1.92 -1.94 10.52
N ASP A 51 3.22 -1.68 10.44
CA ASP A 51 3.97 -1.24 11.59
C ASP A 51 3.91 0.27 11.72
N GLU A 52 3.77 0.97 10.60
CA GLU A 52 3.71 2.42 10.59
C GLU A 52 2.95 2.89 9.35
N VAL A 53 2.14 3.94 9.50
CA VAL A 53 1.48 4.59 8.36
C VAL A 53 1.87 6.06 8.36
N ARG A 54 2.26 6.56 7.20
CA ARG A 54 2.63 7.95 7.00
C ARG A 54 1.75 8.62 5.96
N GLN A 55 1.55 9.90 6.11
CA GLN A 55 0.76 10.73 5.21
C GLN A 55 1.69 11.65 4.45
N ILE A 56 1.52 11.73 3.14
CA ILE A 56 2.35 12.59 2.29
C ILE A 56 1.93 14.05 2.53
N ARG A 57 2.92 14.93 2.75
CA ARG A 57 2.64 16.34 3.07
C ARG A 57 1.95 17.06 1.92
N SER A 58 2.36 16.77 0.69
CA SER A 58 1.83 17.47 -0.48
C SER A 58 0.48 16.93 -0.94
N ASP A 59 0.06 15.76 -0.44
CA ASP A 59 -1.22 15.16 -0.79
C ASP A 59 -1.72 14.31 0.37
N PRO A 60 -2.56 14.89 1.24
CA PRO A 60 -3.04 14.18 2.44
C PRO A 60 -3.85 12.92 2.15
N ASP A 61 -4.32 12.74 0.92
CA ASP A 61 -5.05 11.54 0.55
C ASP A 61 -4.12 10.36 0.23
N VAL A 62 -2.82 10.62 0.12
CA VAL A 62 -1.85 9.57 -0.17
C VAL A 62 -1.23 9.10 1.14
N LEU A 63 -1.38 7.81 1.41
CA LEU A 63 -0.86 7.18 2.63
C LEU A 63 0.13 6.08 2.27
N LEU A 64 1.17 5.98 3.08
CA LEU A 64 2.22 4.98 2.94
C LEU A 64 2.12 4.00 4.10
N PHE A 65 1.84 2.74 3.79
CA PHE A 65 1.70 1.68 4.79
C PHE A 65 2.98 0.86 4.79
N TYR A 66 3.72 0.89 5.89
CA TYR A 66 5.00 0.19 6.02
C TYR A 66 4.85 -1.04 6.90
N LYS A 67 5.37 -2.16 6.43
CA LYS A 67 5.43 -3.41 7.20
C LYS A 67 6.85 -3.93 7.18
N ALA A 68 7.43 -4.11 8.37
CA ALA A 68 8.77 -4.67 8.50
C ALA A 68 8.74 -6.15 8.11
N GLU A 69 9.73 -6.57 7.35
CA GLU A 69 9.89 -7.98 6.97
C GLU A 69 11.10 -8.62 7.61
N GLU A 70 12.19 -7.88 7.66
CA GLU A 70 13.39 -8.30 8.34
C GLU A 70 14.16 -7.04 8.72
N ALA A 71 15.32 -7.20 9.37
CA ALA A 71 16.07 -6.05 9.86
C ALA A 71 16.33 -5.05 8.72
N ARG A 72 15.89 -3.81 8.92
CA ARG A 72 16.08 -2.70 7.98
C ARG A 72 15.45 -2.94 6.60
N ARG A 73 14.41 -3.77 6.55
CA ARG A 73 13.69 -4.02 5.29
C ARG A 73 12.20 -3.94 5.56
N TRP A 74 11.53 -3.19 4.72
CA TRP A 74 10.08 -3.01 4.80
C TRP A 74 9.44 -3.20 3.44
N VAL A 75 8.16 -3.53 3.45
CA VAL A 75 7.32 -3.38 2.27
C VAL A 75 6.49 -2.13 2.50
N CYS A 76 6.44 -1.28 1.49
CA CYS A 76 5.63 -0.07 1.51
C CYS A 76 4.49 -0.22 0.51
N ALA A 77 3.26 -0.07 0.97
CA ALA A 77 2.08 -0.01 0.11
C ALA A 77 1.58 1.42 0.08
N VAL A 78 1.49 2.00 -1.11
CA VAL A 78 1.06 3.38 -1.31
C VAL A 78 -0.38 3.38 -1.74
N THR A 79 -1.23 4.07 -0.99
CA THR A 79 -2.67 4.15 -1.28
C THR A 79 -3.08 5.58 -1.52
N LYS A 80 -4.20 5.73 -2.23
CA LYS A 80 -4.86 7.03 -2.40
C LYS A 80 -6.31 6.89 -2.01
N ARG A 81 -6.81 7.83 -1.22
CA ARG A 81 -8.20 7.87 -0.82
C ARG A 81 -8.99 8.77 -1.75
N ALA A 82 -10.16 8.30 -2.13
CA ALA A 82 -11.20 9.09 -2.81
C ALA A 82 -12.39 9.14 -1.86
N PRO A 83 -13.41 9.96 -2.13
CA PRO A 83 -14.53 10.11 -1.20
C PRO A 83 -15.20 8.80 -0.77
N ASP A 84 -15.32 7.85 -1.68
CA ASP A 84 -16.04 6.61 -1.39
C ASP A 84 -15.17 5.37 -1.36
N GLU A 85 -13.88 5.49 -1.63
CA GLU A 85 -13.03 4.30 -1.72
C GLU A 85 -11.55 4.65 -1.55
N ALA A 86 -10.76 3.63 -1.34
CA ALA A 86 -9.31 3.74 -1.33
C ALA A 86 -8.75 2.65 -2.22
N PHE A 87 -7.66 2.94 -2.92
CA PHE A 87 -7.07 1.99 -3.84
C PHE A 87 -5.56 2.04 -3.78
N LEU A 88 -4.93 0.93 -4.17
CA LEU A 88 -3.49 0.82 -4.21
C LEU A 88 -2.95 1.57 -5.42
N VAL A 89 -2.00 2.47 -5.19
CA VAL A 89 -1.32 3.19 -6.25
C VAL A 89 -0.10 2.41 -6.70
N THR A 90 0.72 1.97 -5.73
CA THR A 90 1.90 1.18 -6.00
C THR A 90 2.35 0.50 -4.71
N ALA A 91 3.36 -0.38 -4.84
CA ALA A 91 3.98 -1.02 -3.67
C ALA A 91 5.42 -1.35 -4.04
N TYR A 92 6.30 -1.33 -3.04
CA TYR A 92 7.73 -1.61 -3.28
C TYR A 92 8.41 -2.01 -1.98
N PRO A 93 9.50 -2.78 -2.08
CA PRO A 93 10.35 -3.02 -0.92
C PRO A 93 11.26 -1.81 -0.72
N THR A 94 11.60 -1.53 0.53
CA THR A 94 12.45 -0.39 0.86
C THR A 94 13.29 -0.70 2.08
N ASP A 95 14.42 -0.01 2.21
CA ASP A 95 15.31 -0.15 3.36
C ASP A 95 15.21 1.03 4.32
N ALA A 96 14.25 1.93 4.10
CA ALA A 96 14.11 3.10 4.97
C ALA A 96 12.69 3.64 4.94
N ILE A 97 12.27 4.22 6.06
CA ILE A 97 11.01 4.96 6.18
C ILE A 97 11.42 6.43 6.23
N LYS A 98 11.22 7.15 5.14
CA LYS A 98 11.74 8.52 5.01
C LYS A 98 10.70 9.59 4.77
N GLU A 99 9.62 9.26 4.07
CA GLU A 99 8.71 10.27 3.57
C GLU A 99 7.50 10.43 4.46
N GLY A 100 6.96 11.68 4.48
CA GLY A 100 5.68 11.95 5.10
C GLY A 100 5.73 12.09 6.60
N ILE A 101 4.56 12.25 7.17
CA ILE A 101 4.36 12.40 8.60
C ILE A 101 3.69 11.15 9.13
N ARG A 102 4.21 10.61 10.22
CA ARG A 102 3.58 9.44 10.83
C ARG A 102 2.20 9.81 11.38
N ILE A 103 1.19 9.05 10.98
CA ILE A 103 -0.18 9.23 11.47
C ILE A 103 -0.68 8.00 12.23
N TRP A 104 0.05 6.88 12.15
CA TRP A 104 -0.33 5.66 12.85
C TRP A 104 0.93 4.82 13.10
N PRO A 105 1.08 4.16 14.25
CA PRO A 105 0.24 4.33 15.44
C PRO A 105 0.47 5.70 16.09
N ASN A 106 -0.50 6.10 16.86
CA ASN A 106 -0.47 7.42 17.53
C ASN A 106 0.51 7.44 18.68
#